data_6e1bdc0053ce7d26b12bafd926fcbfcc
#
_entry.id   6e1bdc0053ce7d26b12bafd926fcbfcc
#
_cell.length_a   1.000
_cell.length_b   1.000
_cell.length_c   1.000
_cell.angle_alpha   90.00
_cell.angle_beta   90.00
_cell.angle_gamma   90.00
#
_symmetry.space_group_name_H-M   'P 1'
#
loop_
_entity.id
_entity.type
_entity.pdbx_description
1 polymer ?
#
loop_
_entity_poly.entity_id
_entity_poly.type
_entity_poly.pdbx_seq_one_letter_code
_entity_poly.pdbx_strand_id
1 'polypeptide(L)'
;ARHFSGRGLRRAKTLWASYMLQVGGRTIFIGGDSGYDTHFAQIGKRFPSIDLALVENGQYSENWRYIHTLPKYLPQVMQDLGAKTYFAGHNSKFRLAQHPWYEPLETVTKIAQEHPEYHIITPKIGEVVYLDKEQTFTHWWKESH
;
A
#
# COMPACT_ATOMS: atom_id res chain seq x y z
N ALA A 1 10.03 6.85 -3.87
CA ALA A 1 9.98 5.80 -2.85
C ALA A 1 11.17 5.95 -1.91
N ARG A 2 10.94 5.65 -0.63
CA ARG A 2 12.00 5.61 0.38
C ARG A 2 12.40 4.16 0.63
N HIS A 3 13.36 3.71 -0.12
CA HIS A 3 13.92 2.37 0.00
C HIS A 3 15.36 2.35 -0.54
N PHE A 4 16.16 1.38 -0.15
CA PHE A 4 17.52 1.20 -0.65
C PHE A 4 17.87 -0.29 -0.76
N SER A 5 18.72 -0.65 -1.72
CA SER A 5 19.15 -2.02 -1.86
C SER A 5 20.07 -2.42 -0.72
N GLY A 6 19.73 -3.53 -0.05
CA GLY A 6 20.54 -4.14 1.01
C GLY A 6 21.27 -5.40 0.59
N ARG A 7 21.11 -5.84 -0.66
CA ARG A 7 21.71 -7.07 -1.19
C ARG A 7 23.07 -6.79 -1.83
N GLY A 8 24.07 -7.58 -1.48
CA GLY A 8 25.44 -7.48 -2.00
C GLY A 8 26.38 -6.61 -1.15
N LEU A 9 27.66 -6.58 -1.54
CA LEU A 9 28.74 -5.89 -0.81
C LEU A 9 28.68 -4.37 -0.92
N ARG A 10 27.97 -3.83 -1.92
CA ARG A 10 27.81 -2.39 -2.14
C ARG A 10 26.34 -2.03 -2.01
N ARG A 11 25.98 -1.41 -0.88
CA ARG A 11 24.60 -1.00 -0.58
C ARG A 11 24.18 0.28 -1.32
N ALA A 12 22.87 0.51 -1.43
CA ALA A 12 22.25 1.76 -1.90
C ALA A 12 22.68 2.21 -3.31
N LYS A 13 22.94 1.27 -4.22
CA LYS A 13 23.35 1.59 -5.60
C LYS A 13 22.23 1.48 -6.64
N THR A 14 21.06 0.98 -6.23
CA THR A 14 19.88 0.89 -7.09
C THR A 14 18.83 1.88 -6.62
N LEU A 15 18.13 2.47 -7.58
CA LEU A 15 16.99 3.33 -7.30
C LEU A 15 15.75 2.49 -7.09
N TRP A 16 14.97 2.84 -6.09
CA TRP A 16 13.63 2.34 -5.86
C TRP A 16 12.66 3.40 -6.32
N ALA A 17 11.65 3.02 -7.08
CA ALA A 17 10.75 3.97 -7.70
C ALA A 17 9.29 3.60 -7.41
N SER A 18 8.48 4.63 -7.23
CA SER A 18 7.03 4.57 -7.38
C SER A 18 6.66 5.12 -8.74
N TYR A 19 5.52 4.70 -9.26
CA TYR A 19 5.06 5.10 -10.59
C TYR A 19 3.69 5.73 -10.52
N MET A 20 3.46 6.73 -11.38
CA MET A 20 2.14 7.26 -11.64
C MET A 20 1.75 6.87 -13.06
N LEU A 21 0.76 5.99 -13.19
CA LEU A 21 0.21 5.54 -14.46
C LEU A 21 -1.02 6.37 -14.79
N GLN A 22 -1.02 6.99 -15.96
CA GLN A 22 -2.20 7.68 -16.49
C GLN A 22 -2.63 6.99 -17.78
N VAL A 23 -3.79 6.32 -17.74
CA VAL A 23 -4.30 5.51 -18.84
C VAL A 23 -5.83 5.47 -18.80
N GLY A 24 -6.47 5.55 -19.97
CA GLY A 24 -7.94 5.47 -20.07
C GLY A 24 -8.69 6.48 -19.22
N GLY A 25 -8.13 7.68 -19.03
CA GLY A 25 -8.72 8.73 -18.19
C GLY A 25 -8.59 8.47 -16.68
N ARG A 26 -7.82 7.46 -16.26
CA ARG A 26 -7.56 7.12 -14.85
C ARG A 26 -6.13 7.47 -14.46
N THR A 27 -5.96 7.83 -13.20
CA THR A 27 -4.66 8.07 -12.57
C THR A 27 -4.45 7.04 -11.47
N ILE A 28 -3.42 6.19 -11.62
CA ILE A 28 -3.13 5.09 -10.71
C ILE A 28 -1.73 5.28 -10.13
N PHE A 29 -1.64 5.33 -8.80
CA PHE A 29 -0.36 5.32 -8.09
C PHE A 29 0.06 3.88 -7.79
N ILE A 30 1.27 3.53 -8.19
CA ILE A 30 1.91 2.24 -7.90
C ILE A 30 3.09 2.51 -6.98
N GLY A 31 2.89 2.29 -5.68
CA GLY A 31 3.83 2.68 -4.64
C GLY A 31 5.12 1.86 -4.62
N GLY A 32 5.03 0.56 -4.87
CA GLY A 32 6.14 -0.35 -4.60
C GLY A 32 6.50 -0.38 -3.13
N ASP A 33 7.71 -0.84 -2.80
CA ASP A 33 8.22 -0.87 -1.44
C ASP A 33 8.69 0.53 -1.03
N SER A 34 8.25 1.02 0.11
CA SER A 34 8.65 2.33 0.61
C SER A 34 8.36 2.49 2.09
N GLY A 35 9.33 2.96 2.85
CA GLY A 35 9.05 3.56 4.16
C GLY A 35 8.29 4.89 4.01
N TYR A 36 7.59 5.28 5.07
CA TYR A 36 6.90 6.58 5.10
C TYR A 36 7.89 7.74 5.09
N ASP A 37 7.61 8.75 4.24
CA ASP A 37 8.30 10.05 4.24
C ASP A 37 7.44 11.09 3.50
N THR A 38 7.89 12.34 3.49
CA THR A 38 7.24 13.52 2.88
C THR A 38 6.96 13.40 1.38
N HIS A 39 7.55 12.43 0.70
CA HIS A 39 7.32 12.21 -0.73
C HIS A 39 5.87 11.84 -1.04
N PHE A 40 5.12 11.20 -0.13
CA PHE A 40 3.70 10.90 -0.34
C PHE A 40 2.88 12.18 -0.46
N ALA A 41 3.10 13.15 0.43
CA ALA A 41 2.44 14.45 0.36
C ALA A 41 2.82 15.24 -0.90
N GLN A 42 4.07 15.15 -1.34
CA GLN A 42 4.53 15.76 -2.60
C GLN A 42 3.84 15.13 -3.83
N ILE A 43 3.65 13.80 -3.81
CA ILE A 43 2.94 13.07 -4.87
C ILE A 43 1.47 13.47 -4.89
N GLY A 44 0.79 13.46 -3.76
CA GLY A 44 -0.63 13.86 -3.66
C GLY A 44 -0.85 15.30 -4.13
N LYS A 45 0.04 16.22 -3.74
CA LYS A 45 -0.01 17.61 -4.22
C LYS A 45 0.20 17.73 -5.73
N ARG A 46 1.09 16.92 -6.31
CA ARG A 46 1.36 16.92 -7.75
C ARG A 46 0.24 16.27 -8.56
N PHE A 47 -0.44 15.29 -8.00
CA PHE A 47 -1.50 14.52 -8.64
C PHE A 47 -2.77 14.56 -7.77
N PRO A 48 -3.55 15.66 -7.79
CA PRO A 48 -4.66 15.89 -6.86
C PRO A 48 -5.89 15.00 -7.12
N SER A 49 -5.86 14.13 -8.13
CA SER A 49 -6.96 13.23 -8.50
C SER A 49 -6.43 11.84 -8.83
N ILE A 50 -5.99 11.12 -7.80
CA ILE A 50 -5.59 9.71 -7.92
C ILE A 50 -6.85 8.84 -7.77
N ASP A 51 -7.15 8.01 -8.77
CA ASP A 51 -8.31 7.11 -8.75
C ASP A 51 -8.05 5.86 -7.91
N LEU A 52 -6.83 5.30 -8.00
CA LEU A 52 -6.41 4.14 -7.22
C LEU A 52 -4.97 4.33 -6.74
N ALA A 53 -4.72 4.09 -5.47
CA ALA A 53 -3.37 4.01 -4.93
C ALA A 53 -3.08 2.58 -4.43
N LEU A 54 -2.09 1.94 -5.04
CA LEU A 54 -1.51 0.70 -4.54
C LEU A 54 -0.39 1.07 -3.56
N VAL A 55 -0.65 0.86 -2.27
CA VAL A 55 0.26 1.22 -1.19
C VAL A 55 0.83 -0.04 -0.53
N GLU A 56 2.03 0.07 0.00
CA GLU A 56 2.63 -1.02 0.75
C GLU A 56 1.93 -1.21 2.09
N ASN A 57 1.60 -2.45 2.42
CA ASN A 57 1.04 -2.86 3.70
C ASN A 57 1.43 -4.31 4.03
N GLY A 58 2.71 -4.54 4.26
CA GLY A 58 3.21 -5.84 4.62
C GLY A 58 4.72 -5.83 4.77
N GLN A 59 5.27 -6.92 5.30
CA GLN A 59 6.71 -7.08 5.50
C GLN A 59 7.34 -5.95 6.35
N TYR A 60 6.53 -5.33 7.22
CA TYR A 60 6.98 -4.27 8.11
C TYR A 60 7.66 -4.85 9.37
N SER A 61 8.64 -4.10 9.85
CA SER A 61 9.34 -4.31 11.11
C SER A 61 9.91 -2.97 11.58
N GLU A 62 10.03 -2.75 12.88
CA GLU A 62 10.70 -1.54 13.40
C GLU A 62 12.16 -1.44 12.89
N ASN A 63 12.81 -2.58 12.64
CA ASN A 63 14.15 -2.61 12.04
C ASN A 63 14.16 -2.15 10.57
N TRP A 64 13.01 -2.17 9.89
CA TRP A 64 12.84 -1.83 8.48
C TRP A 64 12.00 -0.57 8.26
N ARG A 65 11.75 0.22 9.32
CA ARG A 65 10.90 1.42 9.30
C ARG A 65 11.24 2.46 8.23
N TYR A 66 12.46 2.44 7.71
CA TYR A 66 12.90 3.35 6.66
C TYR A 66 12.76 2.78 5.25
N ILE A 67 12.45 1.50 5.12
CA ILE A 67 12.34 0.82 3.84
C ILE A 67 10.98 0.18 3.60
N HIS A 68 10.20 -0.04 4.67
CA HIS A 68 8.83 -0.54 4.64
C HIS A 68 7.94 0.32 5.52
N THR A 69 6.74 0.63 5.03
CA THR A 69 5.75 1.42 5.77
C THR A 69 5.26 0.64 6.99
N LEU A 70 5.45 1.21 8.19
CA LEU A 70 4.86 0.65 9.40
C LEU A 70 3.34 0.90 9.42
N PRO A 71 2.52 -0.02 9.99
CA PRO A 71 1.07 0.12 10.05
C PRO A 71 0.58 1.46 10.60
N LYS A 72 1.24 2.00 11.61
CA LYS A 72 0.91 3.29 12.23
C LYS A 72 0.99 4.49 11.28
N TYR A 73 1.73 4.38 10.17
CA TYR A 73 1.86 5.44 9.17
C TYR A 73 0.93 5.26 7.97
N LEU A 74 0.24 4.13 7.85
CA LEU A 74 -0.61 3.87 6.69
C LEU A 74 -1.76 4.88 6.55
N PRO A 75 -2.47 5.30 7.63
CA PRO A 75 -3.46 6.39 7.53
C PRO A 75 -2.84 7.70 7.02
N GLN A 76 -1.63 8.03 7.43
CA GLN A 76 -0.94 9.24 6.97
C GLN A 76 -0.55 9.13 5.49
N VAL A 77 -0.10 7.95 5.02
CA VAL A 77 0.13 7.70 3.58
C VAL A 77 -1.14 7.94 2.77
N MET A 78 -2.29 7.44 3.26
CA MET A 78 -3.58 7.62 2.59
C MET A 78 -3.99 9.10 2.57
N GLN A 79 -3.88 9.79 3.70
CA GLN A 79 -4.16 11.22 3.78
C GLN A 79 -3.28 12.03 2.82
N ASP A 80 -1.98 11.75 2.80
CA ASP A 80 -1.00 12.46 1.98
C ASP A 80 -1.24 12.26 0.47
N LEU A 81 -1.61 11.06 0.05
CA LEU A 81 -1.91 10.76 -1.35
C LEU A 81 -3.27 11.29 -1.80
N GLY A 82 -4.28 11.30 -0.93
CA GLY A 82 -5.62 11.76 -1.25
C GLY A 82 -6.30 11.00 -2.39
N ALA A 83 -6.06 9.68 -2.50
CA ALA A 83 -6.65 8.87 -3.56
C ALA A 83 -8.11 8.50 -3.24
N LYS A 84 -8.91 8.24 -4.28
CA LYS A 84 -10.30 7.81 -4.14
C LYS A 84 -10.42 6.39 -3.58
N THR A 85 -9.51 5.51 -3.99
CA THR A 85 -9.50 4.09 -3.59
C THR A 85 -8.08 3.66 -3.25
N TYR A 86 -7.94 2.84 -2.21
CA TYR A 86 -6.66 2.29 -1.77
C TYR A 86 -6.67 0.76 -1.82
N PHE A 87 -5.65 0.20 -2.41
CA PHE A 87 -5.31 -1.22 -2.33
C PHE A 87 -4.01 -1.37 -1.55
N ALA A 88 -4.08 -2.03 -0.39
CA ALA A 88 -2.94 -2.25 0.47
C ALA A 88 -2.30 -3.61 0.17
N GLY A 89 -1.19 -3.60 -0.56
CA GLY A 89 -0.49 -4.77 -1.07
C GLY A 89 0.79 -5.13 -0.32
N HIS A 90 1.64 -5.92 -0.97
CA HIS A 90 2.91 -6.42 -0.45
C HIS A 90 2.76 -7.44 0.71
N ASN A 91 1.63 -8.16 0.72
CA ASN A 91 1.27 -9.15 1.73
C ASN A 91 0.73 -10.45 1.08
N SER A 92 0.29 -11.39 1.89
CA SER A 92 -0.50 -12.58 1.56
C SER A 92 0.21 -13.68 0.77
N LYS A 93 1.42 -13.50 0.24
CA LYS A 93 2.13 -14.57 -0.49
C LYS A 93 3.31 -15.15 0.29
N PHE A 94 4.10 -14.32 0.93
CA PHE A 94 5.24 -14.74 1.74
C PHE A 94 5.21 -14.04 3.09
N ARG A 95 5.73 -14.71 4.11
CA ARG A 95 6.02 -14.13 5.41
C ARG A 95 7.53 -13.92 5.53
N LEU A 96 7.98 -12.71 5.30
CA LEU A 96 9.38 -12.31 5.50
C LEU A 96 9.57 -11.63 6.86
N ALA A 97 8.60 -10.83 7.30
CA ALA A 97 8.58 -10.22 8.61
C ALA A 97 8.09 -11.20 9.71
N GLN A 98 8.18 -10.78 10.96
CA GLN A 98 7.85 -11.64 12.10
C GLN A 98 6.35 -11.65 12.47
N HIS A 99 5.53 -10.83 11.81
CA HIS A 99 4.08 -10.82 12.02
C HIS A 99 3.38 -11.97 11.27
N PRO A 100 2.18 -12.40 11.68
CA PRO A 100 1.35 -13.35 10.93
C PRO A 100 1.07 -12.85 9.50
N TRP A 101 0.92 -13.77 8.54
CA TRP A 101 0.72 -13.40 7.12
C TRP A 101 -0.57 -12.60 6.88
N TYR A 102 -1.59 -12.82 7.71
CA TYR A 102 -2.90 -12.15 7.62
C TYR A 102 -2.97 -10.82 8.38
N GLU A 103 -2.04 -10.54 9.29
CA GLU A 103 -2.04 -9.33 10.11
C GLU A 103 -2.12 -8.03 9.29
N PRO A 104 -1.45 -7.90 8.14
CA PRO A 104 -1.61 -6.71 7.30
C PRO A 104 -3.05 -6.48 6.83
N LEU A 105 -3.81 -7.54 6.53
CA LEU A 105 -5.21 -7.45 6.12
C LEU A 105 -6.14 -7.08 7.28
N GLU A 106 -5.89 -7.63 8.48
CA GLU A 106 -6.59 -7.22 9.70
C GLU A 106 -6.32 -5.74 10.03
N THR A 107 -5.07 -5.32 9.91
CA THR A 107 -4.67 -3.93 10.16
C THR A 107 -5.39 -2.96 9.22
N VAL A 108 -5.42 -3.25 7.94
CA VAL A 108 -6.07 -2.36 6.96
C VAL A 108 -7.59 -2.35 7.11
N THR A 109 -8.18 -3.46 7.54
CA THR A 109 -9.61 -3.53 7.87
C THR A 109 -9.94 -2.66 9.08
N LYS A 110 -9.10 -2.69 10.12
CA LYS A 110 -9.25 -1.81 11.28
C LYS A 110 -9.14 -0.34 10.88
N ILE A 111 -8.15 0.01 10.05
CA ILE A 111 -8.00 1.38 9.53
C ILE A 111 -9.26 1.81 8.77
N ALA A 112 -9.84 0.96 7.92
CA ALA A 112 -11.07 1.25 7.20
C ALA A 112 -12.27 1.49 8.14
N GLN A 113 -12.32 0.84 9.30
CA GLN A 113 -13.36 1.07 10.32
C GLN A 113 -13.14 2.39 11.08
N GLU A 114 -11.89 2.72 11.40
CA GLU A 114 -11.51 3.95 12.12
C GLU A 114 -11.57 5.19 11.21
N HIS A 115 -11.39 5.01 9.91
CA HIS A 115 -11.31 6.04 8.88
C HIS A 115 -12.25 5.73 7.71
N PRO A 116 -13.58 5.84 7.89
CA PRO A 116 -14.56 5.50 6.85
C PRO A 116 -14.47 6.40 5.60
N GLU A 117 -13.74 7.52 5.70
CA GLU A 117 -13.41 8.37 4.57
C GLU A 117 -12.45 7.74 3.57
N TYR A 118 -11.68 6.71 3.97
CA TYR A 118 -10.79 5.98 3.08
C TYR A 118 -11.49 4.75 2.50
N HIS A 119 -11.75 4.78 1.21
CA HIS A 119 -12.25 3.60 0.49
C HIS A 119 -11.11 2.59 0.28
N ILE A 120 -10.99 1.63 1.20
CA ILE A 120 -9.96 0.61 1.18
C ILE A 120 -10.56 -0.70 0.67
N ILE A 121 -9.92 -1.29 -0.34
CA ILE A 121 -10.34 -2.55 -0.95
C ILE A 121 -9.38 -3.69 -0.59
N THR A 122 -9.94 -4.88 -0.40
CA THR A 122 -9.21 -6.10 -0.02
C THR A 122 -9.57 -7.27 -0.95
N PRO A 123 -9.33 -7.15 -2.26
CA PRO A 123 -9.66 -8.21 -3.20
C PRO A 123 -8.86 -9.48 -2.89
N LYS A 124 -9.47 -10.64 -3.13
CA LYS A 124 -8.77 -11.93 -3.11
C LYS A 124 -7.73 -11.97 -4.24
N ILE A 125 -6.66 -12.72 -4.06
CA ILE A 125 -5.64 -12.88 -5.10
C ILE A 125 -6.28 -13.41 -6.39
N GLY A 126 -6.14 -12.65 -7.48
CA GLY A 126 -6.76 -12.95 -8.78
C GLY A 126 -8.18 -12.42 -8.96
N GLU A 127 -8.78 -11.81 -7.94
CA GLU A 127 -10.09 -11.17 -8.06
C GLU A 127 -10.01 -9.89 -8.91
N VAL A 128 -10.97 -9.73 -9.82
CA VAL A 128 -11.03 -8.54 -10.68
C VAL A 128 -11.58 -7.36 -9.90
N VAL A 129 -10.88 -6.24 -9.96
CA VAL A 129 -11.31 -4.96 -9.36
C VAL A 129 -11.81 -4.02 -10.45
N TYR A 130 -13.01 -3.48 -10.26
CA TYR A 130 -13.61 -2.47 -11.14
C TYR A 130 -13.56 -1.12 -10.46
N LEU A 131 -13.01 -0.10 -11.12
CA LEU A 131 -12.91 1.25 -10.57
C LEU A 131 -14.13 2.13 -10.89
N ASP A 132 -15.07 1.62 -11.67
CA ASP A 132 -16.30 2.30 -12.13
C ASP A 132 -17.58 1.69 -11.57
N LYS A 133 -17.46 0.71 -10.68
CA LYS A 133 -18.59 0.01 -10.05
C LYS A 133 -18.35 -0.13 -8.56
N GLU A 134 -19.42 -0.06 -7.79
CA GLU A 134 -19.38 -0.51 -6.41
C GLU A 134 -19.11 -2.01 -6.36
N GLN A 135 -18.22 -2.42 -5.47
CA GLN A 135 -17.80 -3.78 -5.29
C GLN A 135 -17.53 -4.06 -3.81
N THR A 136 -18.05 -5.16 -3.32
CA THR A 136 -17.84 -5.61 -1.94
C THR A 136 -16.81 -6.72 -1.94
N PHE A 137 -15.83 -6.63 -1.05
CA PHE A 137 -14.79 -7.63 -0.89
C PHE A 137 -14.98 -8.36 0.43
N THR A 138 -14.81 -9.70 0.40
CA THR A 138 -14.91 -10.56 1.59
C THR A 138 -13.63 -10.49 2.40
N HIS A 139 -13.72 -10.85 3.68
CA HIS A 139 -12.54 -11.05 4.54
C HIS A 139 -11.98 -12.47 4.30
N TRP A 140 -11.60 -12.77 3.07
CA TRP A 140 -11.21 -14.08 2.57
C TRP A 140 -10.06 -14.74 3.36
N TRP A 141 -9.20 -13.95 3.98
CA TRP A 141 -8.11 -14.47 4.80
C TRP A 141 -8.58 -15.15 6.09
N LYS A 142 -9.79 -14.85 6.58
CA LYS A 142 -10.38 -15.48 7.77
C LYS A 142 -10.80 -16.92 7.54
N GLU A 143 -11.00 -17.30 6.27
CA GLU A 143 -11.37 -18.66 5.88
C GLU A 143 -10.14 -19.55 5.64
N SER A 144 -8.94 -18.97 5.67
CA SER A 144 -7.70 -19.61 5.23
C SER A 144 -6.74 -19.94 6.39
N HIS A 145 -7.17 -19.78 7.64
CA HIS A 145 -6.37 -20.10 8.84
C HIS A 145 -7.22 -20.60 10.02
#